data_6c3115f0ac7c827f825b46838838eb07
#
_entry.id   6c3115f0ac7c827f825b46838838eb07
#
_cell.length_a   1.000
_cell.length_b   1.000
_cell.length_c   1.000
_cell.angle_alpha   90.00
_cell.angle_beta   90.00
_cell.angle_gamma   90.00
#
_symmetry.space_group_name_H-M   'P 1'
#
loop_
_entity.id
_entity.type
_entity.pdbx_description
1 polymer ?
#
loop_
_entity_poly.entity_id
_entity_poly.type
_entity_poly.pdbx_seq_one_letter_code
_entity_poly.pdbx_strand_id
1 'polypeptide(L)'
;MAILIIDDDTELCELVTEYLEDEGLDVDSVHDGVAGVERCHADEPDLVILDVMLPGLGGFAVLSKIRETSKIPVIMLTARGEEVDRIVGLEMGADDYLPKPFNPRELVARIRAILRRTAGAAEAGDGSAVIVVDDLQMDMGSRGVSCSSNEVDLTGAEFAVLETLVRAAGTVVSRDELSRKALGRRASVFDRSLDVHLSNLRRKLGPLSGGGERIKTIRGVGYLYVKPGGKA
;
A
#
# COMPACT_ATOMS: atom_id res chain seq x y z
N MET A 1 -16.91 -8.17 -2.54
CA MET A 1 -15.47 -7.85 -2.49
C MET A 1 -14.76 -9.14 -2.18
N ALA A 2 -13.95 -9.60 -3.13
CA ALA A 2 -13.28 -10.89 -3.07
C ALA A 2 -11.90 -10.75 -2.43
N ILE A 3 -11.64 -11.53 -1.39
CA ILE A 3 -10.36 -11.57 -0.68
C ILE A 3 -9.76 -12.96 -0.83
N LEU A 4 -8.49 -13.04 -1.18
CA LEU A 4 -7.75 -14.29 -1.21
C LEU A 4 -6.80 -14.36 -0.04
N ILE A 5 -6.87 -15.43 0.77
CA ILE A 5 -5.92 -15.75 1.83
C ILE A 5 -4.94 -16.79 1.29
N ILE A 6 -3.64 -16.54 1.45
CA ILE A 6 -2.55 -17.47 1.09
C ILE A 6 -1.74 -17.74 2.37
N ASP A 7 -2.04 -18.83 3.06
CA ASP A 7 -1.43 -19.17 4.36
C ASP A 7 -1.52 -20.70 4.55
N ASP A 8 -0.45 -21.36 4.98
CA ASP A 8 -0.42 -22.81 5.19
C ASP A 8 -1.07 -23.25 6.53
N ASP A 9 -1.33 -22.31 7.43
CA ASP A 9 -2.10 -22.53 8.65
C ASP A 9 -3.61 -22.58 8.34
N THR A 10 -4.11 -23.77 8.07
CA THR A 10 -5.52 -24.00 7.71
C THR A 10 -6.49 -23.60 8.81
N GLU A 11 -6.12 -23.81 10.10
CA GLU A 11 -6.96 -23.43 11.23
C GLU A 11 -7.09 -21.90 11.32
N LEU A 12 -6.00 -21.18 11.11
CA LEU A 12 -6.02 -19.73 11.04
C LEU A 12 -6.86 -19.24 9.85
N CYS A 13 -6.72 -19.88 8.68
CA CYS A 13 -7.51 -19.54 7.49
C CYS A 13 -9.01 -19.70 7.77
N GLU A 14 -9.44 -20.82 8.35
CA GLU A 14 -10.85 -21.06 8.69
C GLU A 14 -11.39 -19.99 9.63
N LEU A 15 -10.68 -19.68 10.73
CA LEU A 15 -11.09 -18.66 11.70
C LEU A 15 -11.16 -17.25 11.09
N VAL A 16 -10.18 -16.91 10.25
CA VAL A 16 -10.16 -15.60 9.59
C VAL A 16 -11.26 -15.51 8.55
N THR A 17 -11.48 -16.55 7.76
CA THR A 17 -12.56 -16.62 6.77
C THR A 17 -13.92 -16.39 7.43
N GLU A 18 -14.27 -17.17 8.46
CA GLU A 18 -15.53 -17.04 9.20
C GLU A 18 -15.73 -15.58 9.69
N TYR A 19 -14.68 -15.01 10.28
CA TYR A 19 -14.76 -13.64 10.80
C TYR A 19 -14.94 -12.58 9.69
N LEU A 20 -14.27 -12.74 8.55
CA LEU A 20 -14.36 -11.80 7.44
C LEU A 20 -15.71 -11.92 6.69
N GLU A 21 -16.25 -13.13 6.58
CA GLU A 21 -17.58 -13.38 6.00
C GLU A 21 -18.69 -12.77 6.87
N ASP A 22 -18.59 -12.84 8.19
CA ASP A 22 -19.48 -12.16 9.13
C ASP A 22 -19.46 -10.62 8.98
N GLU A 23 -18.32 -10.08 8.52
CA GLU A 23 -18.14 -8.66 8.19
C GLU A 23 -18.58 -8.31 6.75
N GLY A 24 -19.16 -9.26 6.02
CA GLY A 24 -19.72 -9.10 4.67
C GLY A 24 -18.71 -9.11 3.54
N LEU A 25 -17.55 -9.73 3.74
CA LEU A 25 -16.52 -9.93 2.72
C LEU A 25 -16.63 -11.33 2.15
N ASP A 26 -16.30 -11.50 0.87
CA ASP A 26 -16.25 -12.79 0.19
C ASP A 26 -14.80 -13.28 0.25
N VAL A 27 -14.56 -14.47 0.80
CA VAL A 27 -13.20 -14.94 1.14
C VAL A 27 -12.95 -16.33 0.58
N ASP A 28 -11.83 -16.47 -0.10
CA ASP A 28 -11.29 -17.76 -0.52
C ASP A 28 -9.90 -17.97 0.08
N SER A 29 -9.47 -19.20 0.27
CA SER A 29 -8.17 -19.52 0.84
C SER A 29 -7.44 -20.60 0.07
N VAL A 30 -6.12 -20.46 -0.02
CA VAL A 30 -5.19 -21.48 -0.54
C VAL A 30 -4.00 -21.62 0.39
N HIS A 31 -3.40 -22.82 0.43
CA HIS A 31 -2.46 -23.20 1.48
C HIS A 31 -1.02 -23.41 0.97
N ASP A 32 -0.75 -22.97 -0.25
CA ASP A 32 0.60 -22.94 -0.83
C ASP A 32 0.80 -21.75 -1.77
N GLY A 33 2.06 -21.34 -1.92
CA GLY A 33 2.40 -20.14 -2.68
C GLY A 33 2.20 -20.27 -4.18
N VAL A 34 2.28 -21.47 -4.77
CA VAL A 34 2.10 -21.69 -6.22
C VAL A 34 0.62 -21.54 -6.55
N ALA A 35 -0.25 -22.25 -5.83
CA ALA A 35 -1.69 -22.10 -5.96
C ALA A 35 -2.14 -20.65 -5.72
N GLY A 36 -1.52 -19.96 -4.75
CA GLY A 36 -1.76 -18.55 -4.49
C GLY A 36 -1.50 -17.64 -5.68
N VAL A 37 -0.39 -17.81 -6.37
CA VAL A 37 -0.08 -17.04 -7.59
C VAL A 37 -1.07 -17.35 -8.71
N GLU A 38 -1.39 -18.64 -8.93
CA GLU A 38 -2.34 -19.06 -9.95
C GLU A 38 -3.74 -18.48 -9.71
N ARG A 39 -4.22 -18.51 -8.46
CA ARG A 39 -5.52 -17.93 -8.08
C ARG A 39 -5.55 -16.41 -8.25
N CYS A 40 -4.48 -15.69 -7.87
CA CYS A 40 -4.38 -14.25 -8.11
C CYS A 40 -4.54 -13.88 -9.58
N HIS A 41 -4.01 -14.71 -10.50
CA HIS A 41 -4.11 -14.45 -11.94
C HIS A 41 -5.46 -14.86 -12.53
N ALA A 42 -6.09 -15.92 -11.98
CA ALA A 42 -7.35 -16.44 -12.51
C ALA A 42 -8.58 -15.62 -12.07
N ASP A 43 -8.59 -15.23 -10.79
CA ASP A 43 -9.79 -14.67 -10.14
C ASP A 43 -9.69 -13.15 -9.88
N GLU A 44 -8.51 -12.55 -10.04
CA GLU A 44 -8.26 -11.11 -9.82
C GLU A 44 -8.90 -10.58 -8.52
N PRO A 45 -8.56 -11.11 -7.33
CA PRO A 45 -9.20 -10.70 -6.09
C PRO A 45 -8.98 -9.20 -5.81
N ASP A 46 -9.90 -8.59 -5.06
CA ASP A 46 -9.80 -7.17 -4.66
C ASP A 46 -8.67 -6.92 -3.67
N LEU A 47 -8.23 -7.95 -2.92
CA LEU A 47 -7.14 -7.89 -1.95
C LEU A 47 -6.60 -9.30 -1.65
N VAL A 48 -5.29 -9.39 -1.43
CA VAL A 48 -4.60 -10.62 -0.99
C VAL A 48 -4.09 -10.45 0.44
N ILE A 49 -4.33 -11.45 1.28
CA ILE A 49 -3.70 -11.63 2.59
C ILE A 49 -2.67 -12.74 2.41
N LEU A 50 -1.39 -12.45 2.64
CA LEU A 50 -0.28 -13.32 2.28
C LEU A 50 0.63 -13.59 3.48
N ASP A 51 0.77 -14.85 3.86
CA ASP A 51 1.77 -15.23 4.86
C ASP A 51 3.19 -15.16 4.29
N VAL A 52 4.12 -14.67 5.10
CA VAL A 52 5.56 -14.65 4.76
C VAL A 52 6.16 -16.05 4.78
N MET A 53 5.73 -16.89 5.73
CA MET A 53 6.38 -18.16 6.06
C MET A 53 5.75 -19.37 5.33
N LEU A 54 5.37 -19.21 4.07
CA LEU A 54 4.82 -20.30 3.27
C LEU A 54 5.87 -21.38 2.95
N PRO A 55 5.51 -22.65 2.98
CA PRO A 55 6.37 -23.74 2.52
C PRO A 55 6.58 -23.70 1.01
N GLY A 56 7.74 -24.13 0.55
CA GLY A 56 8.07 -24.19 -0.87
C GLY A 56 8.31 -22.80 -1.46
N LEU A 57 7.32 -22.20 -2.09
CA LEU A 57 7.39 -20.85 -2.61
C LEU A 57 7.02 -19.85 -1.50
N GLY A 58 8.02 -19.31 -0.81
CA GLY A 58 7.84 -18.37 0.30
C GLY A 58 7.08 -17.09 -0.09
N GLY A 59 6.44 -16.44 0.90
CA GLY A 59 5.55 -15.29 0.66
C GLY A 59 6.20 -14.11 -0.07
N PHE A 60 7.48 -13.83 0.15
CA PHE A 60 8.18 -12.80 -0.64
C PHE A 60 8.30 -13.15 -2.12
N ALA A 61 8.53 -14.43 -2.45
CA ALA A 61 8.57 -14.86 -3.84
C ALA A 61 7.18 -14.82 -4.48
N VAL A 62 6.13 -15.16 -3.73
CA VAL A 62 4.72 -14.99 -4.14
C VAL A 62 4.43 -13.52 -4.42
N LEU A 63 4.77 -12.61 -3.50
CA LEU A 63 4.59 -11.16 -3.68
C LEU A 63 5.29 -10.67 -4.95
N SER A 64 6.55 -11.07 -5.17
CA SER A 64 7.30 -10.70 -6.37
C SER A 64 6.58 -11.12 -7.65
N LYS A 65 6.09 -12.37 -7.72
CA LYS A 65 5.36 -12.90 -8.87
C LYS A 65 4.03 -12.17 -9.10
N ILE A 66 3.29 -11.87 -8.05
CA ILE A 66 2.06 -11.06 -8.16
C ILE A 66 2.39 -9.69 -8.75
N ARG A 67 3.48 -9.05 -8.31
CA ARG A 67 3.88 -7.71 -8.77
C ARG A 67 4.42 -7.64 -10.19
N GLU A 68 4.82 -8.76 -10.78
CA GLU A 68 5.20 -8.83 -12.20
C GLU A 68 4.02 -8.52 -13.12
N THR A 69 2.79 -8.84 -12.70
CA THR A 69 1.59 -8.76 -13.57
C THR A 69 0.43 -7.98 -12.97
N SER A 70 0.43 -7.73 -11.66
CA SER A 70 -0.73 -7.15 -10.97
C SER A 70 -0.38 -6.15 -9.88
N LYS A 71 -1.29 -5.18 -9.72
CA LYS A 71 -1.27 -4.16 -8.64
C LYS A 71 -2.29 -4.48 -7.54
N ILE A 72 -2.81 -5.70 -7.50
CA ILE A 72 -3.74 -6.13 -6.44
C ILE A 72 -3.14 -5.79 -5.07
N PRO A 73 -3.88 -5.12 -4.19
CA PRO A 73 -3.39 -4.82 -2.84
C PRO A 73 -3.01 -6.08 -2.06
N VAL A 74 -1.86 -6.04 -1.37
CA VAL A 74 -1.35 -7.15 -0.57
C VAL A 74 -1.09 -6.71 0.86
N ILE A 75 -1.70 -7.41 1.82
CA ILE A 75 -1.36 -7.35 3.25
C ILE A 75 -0.50 -8.56 3.57
N MET A 76 0.73 -8.34 4.04
CA MET A 76 1.58 -9.45 4.49
C MET A 76 1.35 -9.78 5.96
N LEU A 77 1.18 -11.06 6.26
CA LEU A 77 1.20 -11.59 7.62
C LEU A 77 2.64 -12.00 7.98
N THR A 78 3.15 -11.51 9.10
CA THR A 78 4.55 -11.75 9.50
C THR A 78 4.62 -12.29 10.91
N ALA A 79 5.67 -13.07 11.24
CA ALA A 79 5.91 -13.48 12.61
C ALA A 79 6.24 -12.27 13.51
N ARG A 80 5.94 -12.38 14.79
CA ARG A 80 6.20 -11.32 15.78
C ARG A 80 7.70 -11.13 15.98
N GLY A 81 8.19 -9.91 15.78
CA GLY A 81 9.59 -9.54 16.04
C GLY A 81 10.47 -9.39 14.81
N GLU A 82 10.02 -9.80 13.63
CA GLU A 82 10.79 -9.68 12.38
C GLU A 82 10.56 -8.31 11.71
N GLU A 83 11.18 -7.27 12.30
CA GLU A 83 11.12 -5.92 11.73
C GLU A 83 11.74 -5.86 10.32
N VAL A 84 12.72 -6.71 10.05
CA VAL A 84 13.37 -6.80 8.74
C VAL A 84 12.40 -7.27 7.68
N ASP A 85 11.64 -8.34 7.93
CA ASP A 85 10.67 -8.89 6.97
C ASP A 85 9.57 -7.90 6.62
N ARG A 86 9.13 -7.09 7.59
CA ARG A 86 8.17 -6.00 7.35
C ARG A 86 8.70 -4.96 6.40
N ILE A 87 9.96 -4.55 6.58
CA ILE A 87 10.61 -3.58 5.70
C ILE A 87 10.77 -4.18 4.31
N VAL A 88 11.28 -5.40 4.20
CA VAL A 88 11.48 -6.10 2.91
C VAL A 88 10.17 -6.24 2.15
N GLY A 89 9.09 -6.71 2.79
CA GLY A 89 7.79 -6.86 2.14
C GLY A 89 7.24 -5.54 1.58
N LEU A 90 7.34 -4.46 2.35
CA LEU A 90 6.92 -3.13 1.91
C LEU A 90 7.81 -2.57 0.78
N GLU A 91 9.13 -2.82 0.83
CA GLU A 91 10.06 -2.44 -0.25
C GLU A 91 9.76 -3.21 -1.54
N MET A 92 9.33 -4.46 -1.43
CA MET A 92 8.90 -5.30 -2.56
C MET A 92 7.49 -4.95 -3.08
N GLY A 93 6.79 -4.03 -2.44
CA GLY A 93 5.51 -3.52 -2.92
C GLY A 93 4.27 -4.06 -2.20
N ALA A 94 4.38 -4.61 -1.00
CA ALA A 94 3.21 -4.83 -0.15
C ALA A 94 2.58 -3.49 0.24
N ASP A 95 1.24 -3.47 0.37
CA ASP A 95 0.51 -2.25 0.74
C ASP A 95 0.44 -2.07 2.26
N ASP A 96 0.47 -3.17 3.00
CA ASP A 96 0.51 -3.17 4.46
C ASP A 96 1.10 -4.48 5.00
N TYR A 97 1.33 -4.52 6.31
CA TYR A 97 1.72 -5.73 7.03
C TYR A 97 0.98 -5.84 8.37
N LEU A 98 0.80 -7.07 8.86
CA LEU A 98 0.18 -7.34 10.16
C LEU A 98 0.94 -8.48 10.86
N PRO A 99 1.52 -8.26 12.06
CA PRO A 99 2.24 -9.30 12.78
C PRO A 99 1.29 -10.32 13.41
N LYS A 100 1.60 -11.61 13.28
CA LYS A 100 0.95 -12.72 14.01
C LYS A 100 1.52 -12.78 15.46
N PRO A 101 0.68 -13.01 16.51
CA PRO A 101 -0.78 -13.07 16.47
C PRO A 101 -1.41 -11.68 16.37
N PHE A 102 -2.48 -11.56 15.62
CA PHE A 102 -3.20 -10.30 15.39
C PHE A 102 -4.63 -10.35 15.92
N ASN A 103 -5.21 -9.17 16.10
CA ASN A 103 -6.63 -9.04 16.39
C ASN A 103 -7.41 -9.03 15.07
N PRO A 104 -8.43 -9.90 14.85
CA PRO A 104 -9.23 -9.90 13.63
C PRO A 104 -9.86 -8.54 13.30
N ARG A 105 -10.24 -7.75 14.30
CA ARG A 105 -10.76 -6.38 14.10
C ARG A 105 -9.71 -5.45 13.47
N GLU A 106 -8.44 -5.65 13.82
CA GLU A 106 -7.36 -4.87 13.21
C GLU A 106 -7.19 -5.24 11.73
N LEU A 107 -7.25 -6.52 11.40
CA LEU A 107 -7.21 -6.99 10.02
C LEU A 107 -8.35 -6.40 9.19
N VAL A 108 -9.60 -6.46 9.67
CA VAL A 108 -10.78 -5.84 9.01
C VAL A 108 -10.58 -4.35 8.79
N ALA A 109 -10.09 -3.64 9.81
CA ALA A 109 -9.85 -2.20 9.68
C ALA A 109 -8.82 -1.87 8.59
N ARG A 110 -7.76 -2.68 8.45
CA ARG A 110 -6.73 -2.54 7.42
C ARG A 110 -7.29 -2.88 6.03
N ILE A 111 -8.01 -3.99 5.90
CA ILE A 111 -8.70 -4.38 4.65
C ILE A 111 -9.60 -3.24 4.18
N ARG A 112 -10.51 -2.77 5.03
CA ARG A 112 -11.44 -1.68 4.69
C ARG A 112 -10.72 -0.38 4.33
N ALA A 113 -9.60 -0.07 4.99
CA ALA A 113 -8.80 1.11 4.67
C ALA A 113 -8.13 1.00 3.29
N ILE A 114 -7.68 -0.18 2.91
CA ILE A 114 -7.09 -0.45 1.59
C ILE A 114 -8.16 -0.43 0.51
N LEU A 115 -9.26 -1.18 0.68
CA LEU A 115 -10.34 -1.27 -0.30
C LEU A 115 -11.01 0.10 -0.54
N ARG A 116 -11.19 0.92 0.48
CA ARG A 116 -11.68 2.30 0.32
C ARG A 116 -10.75 3.14 -0.56
N ARG A 117 -9.44 2.95 -0.47
CA ARG A 117 -8.45 3.64 -1.30
C ARG A 117 -8.53 3.21 -2.77
N THR A 118 -8.78 1.93 -3.02
CA THR A 118 -8.95 1.39 -4.38
C THR A 118 -10.31 1.72 -4.98
N ALA A 119 -11.38 1.70 -4.19
CA ALA A 119 -12.75 2.01 -4.62
C ALA A 119 -13.02 3.53 -4.80
N GLY A 120 -12.30 4.39 -4.09
CA GLY A 120 -12.50 5.85 -4.15
C GLY A 120 -12.29 6.48 -5.53
N ALA A 121 -11.76 5.74 -6.50
CA ALA A 121 -11.72 6.13 -7.90
C ALA A 121 -13.08 6.02 -8.60
N ALA A 122 -14.00 5.20 -8.09
CA ALA A 122 -15.29 4.95 -8.75
C ALA A 122 -16.44 5.87 -8.25
N GLU A 123 -16.33 6.43 -7.03
CA GLU A 123 -17.40 7.24 -6.42
C GLU A 123 -17.18 8.76 -6.47
N ALA A 124 -15.97 9.24 -6.82
CA ALA A 124 -15.74 10.66 -7.10
C ALA A 124 -16.34 11.01 -8.48
N GLY A 125 -17.65 11.02 -8.57
CA GLY A 125 -18.38 11.62 -9.68
C GLY A 125 -18.15 13.10 -9.71
N ASP A 126 -17.19 13.51 -10.48
CA ASP A 126 -17.06 14.70 -11.30
C ASP A 126 -15.62 14.80 -11.83
N GLY A 127 -15.46 14.47 -13.12
CA GLY A 127 -14.32 14.82 -13.95
C GLY A 127 -12.94 14.40 -13.43
N SER A 128 -12.18 13.65 -14.20
CA SER A 128 -10.80 13.26 -13.92
C SER A 128 -9.97 14.48 -13.46
N ALA A 129 -9.89 14.69 -12.16
CA ALA A 129 -9.07 15.75 -11.59
C ALA A 129 -7.60 15.33 -11.74
N VAL A 130 -6.93 15.87 -12.75
CA VAL A 130 -5.48 15.75 -12.86
C VAL A 130 -4.84 16.78 -11.93
N ILE A 131 -4.01 16.32 -11.03
CA ILE A 131 -3.20 17.20 -10.17
C ILE A 131 -1.82 17.32 -10.82
N VAL A 132 -1.39 18.55 -11.08
CA VAL A 132 -0.08 18.85 -11.66
C VAL A 132 0.74 19.67 -10.69
N VAL A 133 1.95 19.19 -10.36
CA VAL A 133 2.93 19.94 -9.57
C VAL A 133 4.31 19.73 -10.19
N ASP A 134 4.87 20.80 -10.75
CA ASP A 134 6.11 20.74 -11.55
C ASP A 134 5.94 19.80 -12.75
N ASP A 135 6.78 18.79 -12.86
CA ASP A 135 6.76 17.75 -13.88
C ASP A 135 5.98 16.49 -13.45
N LEU A 136 5.41 16.49 -12.23
CA LEU A 136 4.54 15.42 -11.74
C LEU A 136 3.10 15.65 -12.20
N GLN A 137 2.49 14.63 -12.77
CA GLN A 137 1.05 14.58 -13.07
C GLN A 137 0.45 13.35 -12.39
N MET A 138 -0.67 13.55 -11.72
CA MET A 138 -1.47 12.49 -11.08
C MET A 138 -2.89 12.54 -11.62
N ASP A 139 -3.32 11.50 -12.28
CA ASP A 139 -4.71 11.29 -12.68
C ASP A 139 -5.44 10.54 -11.58
N MET A 140 -6.41 11.20 -10.96
CA MET A 140 -7.16 10.63 -9.84
C MET A 140 -8.17 9.57 -10.29
N GLY A 141 -8.63 9.62 -11.53
CA GLY A 141 -9.59 8.68 -12.10
C GLY A 141 -8.94 7.35 -12.45
N SER A 142 -7.87 7.39 -13.25
CA SER A 142 -7.12 6.19 -13.64
C SER A 142 -6.09 5.74 -12.59
N ARG A 143 -5.84 6.55 -11.56
CA ARG A 143 -4.73 6.40 -10.59
C ARG A 143 -3.35 6.32 -11.26
N GLY A 144 -3.24 6.91 -12.44
CA GLY A 144 -2.00 7.03 -13.18
C GLY A 144 -1.12 8.13 -12.61
N VAL A 145 0.19 7.89 -12.60
CA VAL A 145 1.19 8.89 -12.19
C VAL A 145 2.27 8.97 -13.25
N SER A 146 2.65 10.17 -13.63
CA SER A 146 3.81 10.39 -14.50
C SER A 146 4.70 11.51 -13.97
N CYS A 147 6.01 11.35 -14.21
CA CYS A 147 7.03 12.36 -13.95
C CYS A 147 7.82 12.64 -15.23
N SER A 148 7.93 13.89 -15.65
CA SER A 148 8.62 14.27 -16.89
C SER A 148 8.16 13.43 -18.09
N SER A 149 6.85 13.17 -18.17
CA SER A 149 6.17 12.32 -19.18
C SER A 149 6.52 10.82 -19.14
N ASN A 150 7.27 10.36 -18.15
CA ASN A 150 7.49 8.95 -17.93
C ASN A 150 6.47 8.42 -16.91
N GLU A 151 5.83 7.31 -17.24
CA GLU A 151 4.91 6.64 -16.31
C GLU A 151 5.67 6.11 -15.09
N VAL A 152 5.07 6.31 -13.90
CA VAL A 152 5.63 5.85 -12.62
C VAL A 152 4.68 4.83 -12.00
N ASP A 153 5.16 3.61 -11.84
CA ASP A 153 4.38 2.54 -11.27
C ASP A 153 4.37 2.60 -9.74
N LEU A 154 3.17 2.86 -9.17
CA LEU A 154 2.94 2.96 -7.73
C LEU A 154 1.97 1.90 -7.24
N THR A 155 2.22 1.38 -6.03
CA THR A 155 1.23 0.59 -5.30
C THR A 155 0.07 1.48 -4.81
N GLY A 156 -1.02 0.87 -4.36
CA GLY A 156 -2.16 1.61 -3.82
C GLY A 156 -1.80 2.47 -2.61
N ALA A 157 -0.92 1.98 -1.74
CA ALA A 157 -0.45 2.72 -0.58
C ALA A 157 0.49 3.88 -0.96
N GLU A 158 1.42 3.67 -1.88
CA GLU A 158 2.31 4.71 -2.39
C GLU A 158 1.53 5.83 -3.07
N PHE A 159 0.52 5.47 -3.89
CA PHE A 159 -0.35 6.45 -4.52
C PHE A 159 -1.08 7.31 -3.47
N ALA A 160 -1.66 6.72 -2.44
CA ALA A 160 -2.39 7.45 -1.40
C ALA A 160 -1.47 8.36 -0.56
N VAL A 161 -0.24 7.92 -0.28
CA VAL A 161 0.78 8.75 0.38
C VAL A 161 1.16 9.93 -0.50
N LEU A 162 1.43 9.69 -1.78
CA LEU A 162 1.77 10.74 -2.74
C LEU A 162 0.63 11.73 -2.92
N GLU A 163 -0.61 11.27 -3.13
CA GLU A 163 -1.80 12.10 -3.25
C GLU A 163 -1.94 13.06 -2.05
N THR A 164 -1.83 12.51 -0.83
CA THR A 164 -1.95 13.31 0.39
C THR A 164 -0.91 14.42 0.44
N LEU A 165 0.33 14.13 0.05
CA LEU A 165 1.42 15.09 0.04
C LEU A 165 1.29 16.13 -1.07
N VAL A 166 0.87 15.70 -2.27
CA VAL A 166 0.74 16.59 -3.44
C VAL A 166 -0.43 17.55 -3.28
N ARG A 167 -1.56 17.11 -2.71
CA ARG A 167 -2.68 18.01 -2.36
C ARG A 167 -2.28 19.08 -1.33
N ALA A 168 -1.29 18.80 -0.50
CA ALA A 168 -0.73 19.72 0.48
C ALA A 168 0.61 20.34 0.03
N ALA A 169 0.92 20.32 -1.28
CA ALA A 169 2.22 20.77 -1.78
C ALA A 169 2.58 22.19 -1.30
N GLY A 170 3.80 22.33 -0.77
CA GLY A 170 4.28 23.56 -0.13
C GLY A 170 3.94 23.68 1.36
N THR A 171 3.18 22.73 1.93
CA THR A 171 2.82 22.70 3.35
C THR A 171 3.31 21.41 4.00
N VAL A 172 3.77 21.48 5.24
CA VAL A 172 4.22 20.30 5.99
C VAL A 172 3.01 19.50 6.47
N VAL A 173 2.98 18.21 6.13
CA VAL A 173 1.99 17.25 6.63
C VAL A 173 2.63 16.46 7.77
N SER A 174 1.98 16.41 8.93
CA SER A 174 2.50 15.66 10.08
C SER A 174 2.47 14.15 9.81
N ARG A 175 3.35 13.40 10.51
CA ARG A 175 3.40 11.93 10.38
C ARG A 175 2.05 11.27 10.68
N ASP A 176 1.38 11.72 11.74
CA ASP A 176 0.08 11.17 12.14
C ASP A 176 -1.03 11.51 11.14
N GLU A 177 -1.05 12.71 10.61
CA GLU A 177 -1.99 13.12 9.58
C GLU A 177 -1.80 12.33 8.29
N LEU A 178 -0.55 12.19 7.83
CA LEU A 178 -0.21 11.43 6.63
C LEU A 178 -0.60 9.96 6.80
N SER A 179 -0.28 9.34 7.94
CA SER A 179 -0.66 7.96 8.23
C SER A 179 -2.19 7.77 8.25
N ARG A 180 -2.92 8.67 8.91
CA ARG A 180 -4.40 8.59 8.95
C ARG A 180 -5.04 8.75 7.58
N LYS A 181 -4.61 9.74 6.80
CA LYS A 181 -5.19 10.03 5.48
C LYS A 181 -4.80 8.97 4.46
N ALA A 182 -3.51 8.63 4.41
CA ALA A 182 -2.98 7.73 3.39
C ALA A 182 -3.06 6.25 3.77
N LEU A 183 -2.88 5.87 5.04
CA LEU A 183 -2.88 4.46 5.46
C LEU A 183 -4.11 4.06 6.28
N GLY A 184 -5.00 5.02 6.60
CA GLY A 184 -6.25 4.76 7.32
C GLY A 184 -6.07 4.43 8.80
N ARG A 185 -4.89 4.62 9.36
CA ARG A 185 -4.57 4.33 10.76
C ARG A 185 -3.66 5.40 11.38
N ARG A 186 -3.64 5.46 12.71
CA ARG A 186 -2.73 6.37 13.43
C ARG A 186 -1.28 5.93 13.29
N ALA A 187 -0.37 6.88 13.21
CA ALA A 187 1.05 6.60 13.26
C ALA A 187 1.43 5.98 14.62
N SER A 188 2.10 4.84 14.60
CA SER A 188 2.74 4.26 15.78
C SER A 188 4.25 4.51 15.73
N VAL A 189 4.88 4.63 16.88
CA VAL A 189 6.34 4.80 16.98
C VAL A 189 7.09 3.61 16.38
N PHE A 190 6.49 2.42 16.45
CA PHE A 190 7.07 1.18 15.95
C PHE A 190 6.62 0.83 14.52
N ASP A 191 5.72 1.62 13.93
CA ASP A 191 5.24 1.40 12.57
C ASP A 191 6.10 2.16 11.55
N ARG A 192 6.92 1.44 10.82
CA ARG A 192 7.83 1.97 9.80
C ARG A 192 7.23 1.99 8.39
N SER A 193 5.99 1.52 8.20
CA SER A 193 5.40 1.40 6.86
C SER A 193 5.40 2.72 6.10
N LEU A 194 5.06 3.82 6.77
CA LEU A 194 5.08 5.14 6.15
C LEU A 194 6.49 5.54 5.68
N ASP A 195 7.52 5.23 6.46
CA ASP A 195 8.90 5.54 6.10
C ASP A 195 9.36 4.75 4.88
N VAL A 196 8.96 3.48 4.78
CA VAL A 196 9.26 2.63 3.62
C VAL A 196 8.52 3.12 2.37
N HIS A 197 7.22 3.40 2.45
CA HIS A 197 6.48 3.97 1.32
C HIS A 197 7.07 5.31 0.85
N LEU A 198 7.50 6.18 1.76
CA LEU A 198 8.18 7.44 1.42
C LEU A 198 9.55 7.20 0.78
N SER A 199 10.30 6.20 1.23
CA SER A 199 11.57 5.80 0.62
C SER A 199 11.35 5.31 -0.81
N ASN A 200 10.39 4.42 -1.02
CA ASN A 200 10.01 3.91 -2.33
C ASN A 200 9.56 5.04 -3.27
N LEU A 201 8.72 5.95 -2.79
CA LEU A 201 8.28 7.12 -3.57
C LEU A 201 9.47 7.99 -4.00
N ARG A 202 10.41 8.30 -3.10
CA ARG A 202 11.61 9.07 -3.46
C ARG A 202 12.41 8.39 -4.56
N ARG A 203 12.59 7.08 -4.46
CA ARG A 203 13.31 6.28 -5.46
C ARG A 203 12.58 6.28 -6.81
N LYS A 204 11.25 6.07 -6.82
CA LYS A 204 10.45 5.96 -8.04
C LYS A 204 10.25 7.31 -8.75
N LEU A 205 10.03 8.37 -7.99
CA LEU A 205 9.78 9.72 -8.53
C LEU A 205 11.07 10.46 -8.92
N GLY A 206 12.19 10.12 -8.32
CA GLY A 206 13.45 10.84 -8.53
C GLY A 206 13.44 12.29 -8.01
N PRO A 207 14.44 13.10 -8.39
CA PRO A 207 14.53 14.51 -8.00
C PRO A 207 13.52 15.38 -8.77
N LEU A 208 13.34 16.63 -8.33
CA LEU A 208 12.61 17.67 -9.08
C LEU A 208 13.30 17.96 -10.41
N SER A 209 12.55 18.48 -11.40
CA SER A 209 13.08 18.88 -12.71
C SER A 209 14.23 19.89 -12.62
N GLY A 210 14.20 20.77 -11.63
CA GLY A 210 15.27 21.73 -11.32
C GLY A 210 16.35 21.20 -10.36
N GLY A 211 16.30 19.91 -9.99
CA GLY A 211 17.17 19.30 -8.99
C GLY A 211 16.64 19.47 -7.55
N GLY A 212 17.16 18.63 -6.66
CA GLY A 212 16.73 18.61 -5.25
C GLY A 212 15.63 17.61 -4.94
N GLU A 213 15.35 17.42 -3.66
CA GLU A 213 14.38 16.44 -3.18
C GLU A 213 12.94 16.90 -3.40
N ARG A 214 12.08 16.05 -4.00
CA ARG A 214 10.63 16.25 -4.11
C ARG A 214 9.92 16.17 -2.78
N ILE A 215 10.30 15.17 -1.96
CA ILE A 215 9.70 14.89 -0.66
C ILE A 215 10.75 15.08 0.41
N LYS A 216 10.67 16.18 1.16
CA LYS A 216 11.57 16.49 2.27
C LYS A 216 11.03 15.98 3.58
N THR A 217 11.92 15.49 4.44
CA THR A 217 11.61 15.20 5.85
C THR A 217 11.94 16.43 6.69
N ILE A 218 10.94 16.96 7.37
CA ILE A 218 11.11 18.03 8.37
C ILE A 218 11.18 17.38 9.74
N ARG A 219 12.39 17.27 10.27
CA ARG A 219 12.66 16.53 11.51
C ARG A 219 11.76 17.02 12.65
N GLY A 220 11.13 16.07 13.35
CA GLY A 220 10.22 16.34 14.46
C GLY A 220 8.85 16.92 14.08
N VAL A 221 8.60 17.23 12.79
CA VAL A 221 7.34 17.86 12.34
C VAL A 221 6.58 16.96 11.37
N GLY A 222 7.21 16.51 10.26
CA GLY A 222 6.52 15.71 9.24
C GLY A 222 7.23 15.71 7.90
N TYR A 223 6.44 15.71 6.83
CA TYR A 223 6.91 15.59 5.45
C TYR A 223 6.34 16.71 4.58
N LEU A 224 7.13 17.16 3.63
CA LEU A 224 6.80 18.25 2.73
C LEU A 224 7.00 17.81 1.28
N TYR A 225 5.98 17.89 0.44
CA TYR A 225 6.17 17.88 -1.00
C TYR A 225 6.56 19.28 -1.46
N VAL A 226 7.72 19.42 -2.11
CA VAL A 226 8.26 20.70 -2.52
C VAL A 226 7.46 21.26 -3.70
N LYS A 227 6.97 22.49 -3.57
CA LYS A 227 6.31 23.22 -4.66
C LYS A 227 7.34 24.09 -5.38
N PRO A 228 7.52 23.95 -6.70
CA PRO A 228 8.39 24.85 -7.47
C PRO A 228 7.98 26.31 -7.30
N GLY A 229 8.96 27.19 -7.11
CA GLY A 229 8.71 28.63 -6.94
C GLY A 229 8.37 29.11 -5.54
N GLY A 230 8.22 28.21 -4.55
CA GLY A 230 8.17 28.57 -3.13
C GLY A 230 9.59 28.82 -2.61
N LYS A 231 9.95 30.05 -2.24
CA LYS A 231 11.13 30.28 -1.44
C LYS A 231 10.96 29.54 -0.11
N ALA A 232 11.93 28.68 0.24
CA ALA A 232 12.03 28.03 1.53
C ALA A 232 12.21 29.07 2.65
#